data_d9284066e5c80ecdd5a923ff8ade9783
#
_entry.id   d9284066e5c80ecdd5a923ff8ade9783
#
_cell.length_a   1.000
_cell.length_b   1.000
_cell.length_c   1.000
_cell.angle_alpha   90.00
_cell.angle_beta   90.00
_cell.angle_gamma   90.00
#
_symmetry.space_group_name_H-M   'P 1'
#
loop_
_entity.id
_entity.type
_entity.pdbx_description
1 polymer ?
#
loop_
_entity_poly.entity_id
_entity_poly.type
_entity_poly.pdbx_seq_one_letter_code
_entity_poly.pdbx_strand_id
1 'polypeptide(L)'
;SKVLFNGNNKSESELKLALDYNIGRFSVDNFYEAELLNNIATKKGVIADILLRITPGIECHTHDYIQTGQIDSKFGFDLSQIDEIIELILNQYKNLRLKGLHAHIGSQIFELKSYYDEVEILVKEIARINKKFGLNLSEMNIGGGLGVKYTSNDVPPSVEELADAVTKSMKKYSVDIPTIYIEPGRSIISTSGVTLYTVGSSKQVPNGRKYVAVDGGMADNPRPSMYQAEYVAEVANKIHIKEKEIVTIAGRYCESGDILINEIELPKLDAGDVLCVYNTGAYNYSMASNYNRVEKPAMVLVNNSHSDIIVYRERLEDLVLHDNIPDRLK
;
A
#
# COMPACT_ATOMS: atom_id res chain seq x y z
N SER A 1 -12.43 18.40 7.02
CA SER A 1 -11.95 17.03 7.19
C SER A 1 -10.45 16.94 6.90
N LYS A 2 -9.77 15.93 7.50
CA LYS A 2 -8.32 15.65 7.26
C LYS A 2 -8.11 14.51 6.25
N VAL A 3 -9.18 13.97 5.65
CA VAL A 3 -9.12 12.88 4.68
C VAL A 3 -8.60 13.41 3.35
N LEU A 4 -7.67 12.68 2.74
CA LEU A 4 -7.15 12.91 1.40
C LEU A 4 -7.55 11.73 0.52
N PHE A 5 -8.14 11.99 -0.65
CA PHE A 5 -8.64 10.97 -1.56
C PHE A 5 -7.68 10.75 -2.73
N ASN A 6 -7.04 9.60 -2.76
CA ASN A 6 -6.11 9.15 -3.80
C ASN A 6 -6.74 8.15 -4.77
N GLY A 7 -6.14 7.98 -5.94
CA GLY A 7 -6.49 6.99 -6.96
C GLY A 7 -6.43 7.58 -8.36
N ASN A 8 -6.09 6.74 -9.35
CA ASN A 8 -5.94 7.15 -10.76
C ASN A 8 -7.23 7.04 -11.59
N ASN A 9 -8.30 6.52 -11.00
CA ASN A 9 -9.60 6.36 -11.67
C ASN A 9 -10.73 6.42 -10.64
N LYS A 10 -10.92 7.61 -10.06
CA LYS A 10 -12.05 7.85 -9.14
C LYS A 10 -13.34 7.99 -9.95
N SER A 11 -14.34 7.19 -9.60
CA SER A 11 -15.65 7.23 -10.27
C SER A 11 -16.45 8.48 -9.89
N GLU A 12 -17.42 8.84 -10.72
CA GLU A 12 -18.33 9.94 -10.45
C GLU A 12 -19.08 9.78 -9.12
N SER A 13 -19.48 8.55 -8.78
CA SER A 13 -20.16 8.24 -7.51
C SER A 13 -19.26 8.44 -6.31
N GLU A 14 -17.99 8.03 -6.39
CA GLU A 14 -17.01 8.23 -5.32
C GLU A 14 -16.67 9.71 -5.12
N LEU A 15 -16.51 10.47 -6.21
CA LEU A 15 -16.26 11.91 -6.12
C LEU A 15 -17.47 12.66 -5.52
N LYS A 16 -18.70 12.28 -5.90
CA LYS A 16 -19.92 12.82 -5.28
C LYS A 16 -19.99 12.54 -3.79
N LEU A 17 -19.74 11.29 -3.40
CA LEU A 17 -19.72 10.85 -2.01
C LEU A 17 -18.65 11.61 -1.20
N ALA A 18 -17.46 11.73 -1.76
CA ALA A 18 -16.36 12.45 -1.12
C ALA A 18 -16.68 13.93 -0.86
N LEU A 19 -17.32 14.61 -1.84
CA LEU A 19 -17.78 15.98 -1.66
C LEU A 19 -18.91 16.07 -0.62
N ASP A 20 -19.85 15.11 -0.58
CA ASP A 20 -20.94 15.08 0.42
C ASP A 20 -20.42 14.92 1.85
N TYR A 21 -19.33 14.15 2.03
CA TYR A 21 -18.66 13.99 3.31
C TYR A 21 -17.63 15.08 3.63
N ASN A 22 -17.49 16.12 2.79
CA ASN A 22 -16.55 17.23 2.98
C ASN A 22 -15.13 16.73 3.28
N ILE A 23 -14.61 15.82 2.46
CA ILE A 23 -13.21 15.38 2.62
C ILE A 23 -12.24 16.55 2.44
N GLY A 24 -11.06 16.45 3.01
CA GLY A 24 -10.12 17.57 3.06
C GLY A 24 -9.47 17.90 1.73
N ARG A 25 -9.05 16.88 0.98
CA ARG A 25 -8.29 17.06 -0.27
C ARG A 25 -8.59 15.94 -1.26
N PHE A 26 -8.55 16.30 -2.56
CA PHE A 26 -8.52 15.35 -3.66
C PHE A 26 -7.12 15.40 -4.29
N SER A 27 -6.44 14.26 -4.36
CA SER A 27 -5.22 14.13 -5.16
C SER A 27 -5.63 13.82 -6.59
N VAL A 28 -5.66 14.85 -7.43
CA VAL A 28 -6.09 14.76 -8.83
C VAL A 28 -4.98 14.14 -9.67
N ASP A 29 -5.32 13.09 -10.39
CA ASP A 29 -4.37 12.22 -11.04
C ASP A 29 -4.25 12.44 -12.54
N ASN A 30 -5.28 13.00 -13.18
CA ASN A 30 -5.33 13.22 -14.62
C ASN A 30 -6.36 14.29 -15.03
N PHE A 31 -6.31 14.72 -16.31
CA PHE A 31 -7.17 15.76 -16.87
C PHE A 31 -8.67 15.42 -16.79
N TYR A 32 -9.03 14.18 -17.08
CA TYR A 32 -10.43 13.73 -17.02
C TYR A 32 -11.01 13.87 -15.61
N GLU A 33 -10.26 13.44 -14.61
CA GLU A 33 -10.68 13.58 -13.21
C GLU A 33 -10.84 15.04 -12.81
N ALA A 34 -9.91 15.92 -13.22
CA ALA A 34 -10.02 17.36 -12.94
C ALA A 34 -11.32 17.95 -13.49
N GLU A 35 -11.63 17.66 -14.74
CA GLU A 35 -12.87 18.12 -15.38
C GLU A 35 -14.11 17.54 -14.68
N LEU A 36 -14.12 16.24 -14.43
CA LEU A 36 -15.23 15.54 -13.77
C LEU A 36 -15.49 16.10 -12.37
N LEU A 37 -14.43 16.26 -11.56
CA LEU A 37 -14.53 16.82 -10.21
C LEU A 37 -15.04 18.26 -10.23
N ASN A 38 -14.53 19.09 -11.16
CA ASN A 38 -15.01 20.46 -11.34
C ASN A 38 -16.51 20.48 -11.67
N ASN A 39 -16.96 19.65 -12.61
CA ASN A 39 -18.35 19.59 -13.03
C ASN A 39 -19.29 19.17 -11.89
N ILE A 40 -18.86 18.20 -11.05
CA ILE A 40 -19.63 17.79 -9.87
C ILE A 40 -19.64 18.89 -8.82
N ALA A 41 -18.49 19.50 -8.51
CA ALA A 41 -18.37 20.59 -7.56
C ALA A 41 -19.23 21.80 -7.97
N THR A 42 -19.25 22.13 -9.26
CA THR A 42 -20.10 23.18 -9.82
C THR A 42 -21.58 22.88 -9.60
N LYS A 43 -22.04 21.67 -9.93
CA LYS A 43 -23.44 21.25 -9.71
C LYS A 43 -23.85 21.30 -8.24
N LYS A 44 -22.91 21.05 -7.34
CA LYS A 44 -23.13 21.10 -5.89
C LYS A 44 -22.94 22.49 -5.28
N GLY A 45 -22.43 23.47 -6.02
CA GLY A 45 -22.15 24.82 -5.54
C GLY A 45 -21.02 24.85 -4.49
N VAL A 46 -20.04 23.96 -4.57
CA VAL A 46 -18.92 23.84 -3.64
C VAL A 46 -17.59 24.04 -4.35
N ILE A 47 -16.53 24.31 -3.58
CA ILE A 47 -15.16 24.35 -4.06
C ILE A 47 -14.42 23.13 -3.51
N ALA A 48 -13.79 22.36 -4.40
CA ALA A 48 -12.95 21.24 -4.04
C ALA A 48 -11.48 21.69 -3.88
N ASP A 49 -10.90 21.46 -2.73
CA ASP A 49 -9.47 21.65 -2.51
C ASP A 49 -8.69 20.47 -3.06
N ILE A 50 -7.72 20.74 -3.93
CA ILE A 50 -6.98 19.71 -4.65
C ILE A 50 -5.47 19.81 -4.47
N LEU A 51 -4.80 18.66 -4.56
CA LEU A 51 -3.38 18.54 -4.89
C LEU A 51 -3.28 17.95 -6.30
N LEU A 52 -2.32 18.37 -7.10
CA LEU A 52 -1.99 17.67 -8.35
C LEU A 52 -0.98 16.57 -8.04
N ARG A 53 -1.32 15.34 -8.40
CA ARG A 53 -0.36 14.25 -8.33
C ARG A 53 0.56 14.32 -9.52
N ILE A 54 1.86 14.38 -9.28
CA ILE A 54 2.89 14.43 -10.32
C ILE A 54 3.74 13.16 -10.30
N THR A 55 4.30 12.82 -11.46
CA THR A 55 5.25 11.74 -11.62
C THR A 55 6.65 12.34 -11.73
N PRO A 56 7.47 12.30 -10.67
CA PRO A 56 8.74 13.02 -10.64
C PRO A 56 9.86 12.36 -11.44
N GLY A 57 9.65 11.17 -12.00
CA GLY A 57 10.67 10.47 -12.80
C GLY A 57 11.82 9.90 -11.97
N ILE A 58 11.58 9.53 -10.71
CA ILE A 58 12.60 9.00 -9.80
C ILE A 58 12.62 7.48 -9.85
N GLU A 59 13.81 6.91 -10.05
CA GLU A 59 14.02 5.47 -9.92
C GLU A 59 14.27 5.11 -8.44
N CYS A 60 13.40 4.28 -7.89
CA CYS A 60 13.62 3.66 -6.59
C CYS A 60 14.04 2.20 -6.81
N HIS A 61 15.08 1.73 -6.14
CA HIS A 61 15.49 0.33 -6.16
C HIS A 61 14.51 -0.53 -5.36
N THR A 62 13.32 -0.77 -5.93
CA THR A 62 12.26 -1.61 -5.37
C THR A 62 11.75 -2.56 -6.45
N HIS A 63 10.90 -3.51 -6.09
CA HIS A 63 10.30 -4.42 -7.07
C HIS A 63 9.47 -3.65 -8.11
N ASP A 64 9.57 -3.99 -9.40
CA ASP A 64 8.96 -3.27 -10.54
C ASP A 64 7.45 -3.00 -10.36
N TYR A 65 6.70 -3.92 -9.75
CA TYR A 65 5.26 -3.76 -9.52
C TYR A 65 4.88 -2.74 -8.43
N ILE A 66 5.85 -2.25 -7.64
CA ILE A 66 5.62 -1.30 -6.55
C ILE A 66 6.31 0.05 -6.76
N GLN A 67 6.98 0.24 -7.89
CA GLN A 67 7.52 1.53 -8.32
C GLN A 67 6.39 2.40 -8.89
N THR A 68 6.26 3.62 -8.43
CA THR A 68 5.19 4.54 -8.87
C THR A 68 5.71 5.91 -9.30
N GLY A 69 6.99 6.20 -9.10
CA GLY A 69 7.62 7.48 -9.43
C GLY A 69 8.28 7.53 -10.80
N GLN A 70 8.24 6.45 -11.58
CA GLN A 70 8.85 6.39 -12.92
C GLN A 70 8.01 7.16 -13.94
N ILE A 71 8.66 7.66 -15.01
CA ILE A 71 8.01 8.40 -16.11
C ILE A 71 6.90 7.55 -16.77
N ASP A 72 7.13 6.25 -16.98
CA ASP A 72 6.11 5.31 -17.47
C ASP A 72 5.30 4.74 -16.30
N SER A 73 4.45 5.57 -15.73
CA SER A 73 3.57 5.22 -14.62
C SER A 73 2.12 5.50 -14.99
N LYS A 74 1.19 4.64 -14.53
CA LYS A 74 -0.26 4.88 -14.68
C LYS A 74 -0.80 6.01 -13.80
N PHE A 75 0.04 6.62 -12.96
CA PHE A 75 -0.35 7.61 -11.98
C PHE A 75 0.24 8.98 -12.29
N GLY A 76 -0.56 10.01 -12.07
CA GLY A 76 -0.13 11.39 -12.02
C GLY A 76 0.15 12.04 -13.36
N PHE A 77 0.37 13.34 -13.31
CA PHE A 77 0.77 14.16 -14.45
C PHE A 77 2.28 14.10 -14.64
N ASP A 78 2.73 14.00 -15.89
CA ASP A 78 4.11 14.30 -16.22
C ASP A 78 4.42 15.79 -15.96
N LEU A 79 5.65 16.10 -15.59
CA LEU A 79 6.07 17.48 -15.30
C LEU A 79 5.81 18.44 -16.46
N SER A 80 5.86 17.97 -17.71
CA SER A 80 5.56 18.78 -18.91
C SER A 80 4.08 19.17 -19.03
N GLN A 81 3.17 18.48 -18.36
CA GLN A 81 1.73 18.71 -18.41
C GLN A 81 1.23 19.67 -17.31
N ILE A 82 2.09 20.01 -16.34
CA ILE A 82 1.69 20.79 -15.16
C ILE A 82 1.19 22.18 -15.52
N ASP A 83 1.82 22.83 -16.48
CA ASP A 83 1.40 24.17 -16.89
C ASP A 83 0.00 24.16 -17.51
N GLU A 84 -0.26 23.18 -18.38
CA GLU A 84 -1.56 23.01 -19.05
C GLU A 84 -2.69 22.79 -18.04
N ILE A 85 -2.53 21.86 -17.11
CA ILE A 85 -3.57 21.60 -16.10
C ILE A 85 -3.82 22.78 -15.19
N ILE A 86 -2.75 23.55 -14.81
CA ILE A 86 -2.91 24.74 -14.00
C ILE A 86 -3.67 25.83 -14.76
N GLU A 87 -3.38 26.04 -16.05
CA GLU A 87 -4.11 26.97 -16.91
C GLU A 87 -5.60 26.61 -17.01
N LEU A 88 -5.93 25.32 -17.15
CA LEU A 88 -7.33 24.85 -17.12
C LEU A 88 -7.99 25.14 -15.76
N ILE A 89 -7.32 24.86 -14.65
CA ILE A 89 -7.84 25.16 -13.30
C ILE A 89 -8.11 26.66 -13.15
N LEU A 90 -7.16 27.51 -13.52
CA LEU A 90 -7.29 28.95 -13.35
C LEU A 90 -8.35 29.56 -14.28
N ASN A 91 -8.48 29.08 -15.50
CA ASN A 91 -9.34 29.68 -16.52
C ASN A 91 -10.73 29.04 -16.63
N GLN A 92 -10.84 27.71 -16.45
CA GLN A 92 -12.05 26.94 -16.73
C GLN A 92 -12.62 26.24 -15.51
N TYR A 93 -11.79 25.61 -14.65
CA TYR A 93 -12.25 24.77 -13.54
C TYR A 93 -12.40 25.56 -12.24
N LYS A 94 -13.33 26.55 -12.24
CA LYS A 94 -13.49 27.54 -11.16
C LYS A 94 -13.91 26.97 -9.81
N ASN A 95 -14.38 25.73 -9.78
CA ASN A 95 -14.77 25.04 -8.56
C ASN A 95 -13.65 24.11 -8.02
N LEU A 96 -12.45 24.18 -8.60
CA LEU A 96 -11.23 23.58 -8.06
C LEU A 96 -10.32 24.65 -7.47
N ARG A 97 -9.75 24.37 -6.30
CA ARG A 97 -8.75 25.24 -5.66
C ARG A 97 -7.47 24.46 -5.45
N LEU A 98 -6.46 24.77 -6.24
CA LEU A 98 -5.14 24.13 -6.13
C LEU A 98 -4.43 24.60 -4.86
N LYS A 99 -4.06 23.66 -4.00
CA LYS A 99 -3.39 23.88 -2.72
C LYS A 99 -1.91 23.50 -2.75
N GLY A 100 -1.53 22.56 -3.59
CA GLY A 100 -0.16 22.06 -3.65
C GLY A 100 0.01 20.89 -4.59
N LEU A 101 1.13 20.21 -4.41
CA LEU A 101 1.52 19.03 -5.20
C LEU A 101 1.57 17.78 -4.33
N HIS A 102 1.37 16.64 -4.97
CA HIS A 102 1.52 15.30 -4.40
C HIS A 102 2.43 14.45 -5.30
N ALA A 103 3.30 13.67 -4.70
CA ALA A 103 3.99 12.58 -5.38
C ALA A 103 3.99 11.32 -4.49
N HIS A 104 4.25 10.18 -5.09
CA HIS A 104 4.46 8.92 -4.40
C HIS A 104 5.38 8.05 -5.26
N ILE A 105 6.58 7.80 -4.77
CA ILE A 105 7.68 7.24 -5.57
C ILE A 105 7.83 5.74 -5.46
N GLY A 106 7.09 5.08 -4.57
CA GLY A 106 7.13 3.63 -4.46
C GLY A 106 6.76 3.11 -3.07
N SER A 107 7.09 1.85 -2.85
CA SER A 107 6.83 1.17 -1.59
C SER A 107 8.04 0.32 -1.21
N GLN A 108 8.28 0.14 0.09
CA GLN A 108 9.44 -0.59 0.63
C GLN A 108 10.76 0.10 0.23
N ILE A 109 10.81 1.41 0.41
CA ILE A 109 11.96 2.25 0.08
C ILE A 109 12.91 2.27 1.28
N PHE A 110 14.16 1.88 1.04
CA PHE A 110 15.21 1.85 2.05
C PHE A 110 16.21 3.00 1.90
N GLU A 111 16.28 3.63 0.73
CA GLU A 111 17.24 4.69 0.42
C GLU A 111 16.62 6.07 0.60
N LEU A 112 17.08 6.82 1.59
CA LEU A 112 16.64 8.21 1.83
C LEU A 112 16.92 9.14 0.65
N LYS A 113 17.89 8.80 -0.21
CA LYS A 113 18.21 9.59 -1.40
C LYS A 113 16.99 9.79 -2.29
N SER A 114 16.17 8.77 -2.48
CA SER A 114 14.95 8.87 -3.29
C SER A 114 13.97 9.91 -2.75
N TYR A 115 13.83 10.01 -1.42
CA TYR A 115 13.02 11.04 -0.78
C TYR A 115 13.63 12.44 -0.90
N TYR A 116 14.97 12.57 -0.81
CA TYR A 116 15.63 13.84 -1.08
C TYR A 116 15.34 14.35 -2.48
N ASP A 117 15.47 13.48 -3.48
CA ASP A 117 15.26 13.81 -4.87
C ASP A 117 13.78 14.17 -5.12
N GLU A 118 12.83 13.44 -4.54
CA GLU A 118 11.39 13.73 -4.60
C GLU A 118 11.06 15.10 -4.04
N VAL A 119 11.48 15.38 -2.81
CA VAL A 119 11.22 16.65 -2.15
C VAL A 119 11.86 17.80 -2.91
N GLU A 120 13.07 17.61 -3.44
CA GLU A 120 13.75 18.61 -4.26
C GLU A 120 12.93 18.97 -5.52
N ILE A 121 12.38 17.98 -6.22
CA ILE A 121 11.54 18.21 -7.40
C ILE A 121 10.25 18.92 -7.01
N LEU A 122 9.54 18.44 -5.98
CA LEU A 122 8.31 19.05 -5.51
C LEU A 122 8.49 20.52 -5.10
N VAL A 123 9.53 20.81 -4.33
CA VAL A 123 9.84 22.17 -3.86
C VAL A 123 10.16 23.10 -5.02
N LYS A 124 10.98 22.64 -5.99
CA LYS A 124 11.30 23.41 -7.21
C LYS A 124 10.06 23.71 -8.03
N GLU A 125 9.20 22.71 -8.22
CA GLU A 125 7.97 22.87 -8.99
C GLU A 125 6.98 23.81 -8.29
N ILE A 126 6.79 23.70 -6.97
CA ILE A 126 5.96 24.62 -6.20
C ILE A 126 6.47 26.05 -6.34
N ALA A 127 7.78 26.28 -6.20
CA ALA A 127 8.40 27.61 -6.37
C ALA A 127 8.19 28.15 -7.80
N ARG A 128 8.38 27.31 -8.82
CA ARG A 128 8.17 27.64 -10.23
C ARG A 128 6.73 28.03 -10.51
N ILE A 129 5.77 27.23 -10.03
CA ILE A 129 4.34 27.45 -10.19
C ILE A 129 3.91 28.74 -9.51
N ASN A 130 4.31 28.94 -8.26
CA ASN A 130 4.00 30.17 -7.51
C ASN A 130 4.48 31.41 -8.26
N LYS A 131 5.72 31.38 -8.78
CA LYS A 131 6.29 32.50 -9.53
C LYS A 131 5.59 32.72 -10.87
N LYS A 132 5.34 31.63 -11.64
CA LYS A 132 4.78 31.73 -13.01
C LYS A 132 3.32 32.17 -13.01
N PHE A 133 2.53 31.60 -12.11
CA PHE A 133 1.06 31.77 -12.12
C PHE A 133 0.55 32.72 -11.03
N GLY A 134 1.43 33.28 -10.20
CA GLY A 134 1.03 34.17 -9.09
C GLY A 134 0.23 33.44 -8.01
N LEU A 135 0.47 32.14 -7.85
CA LEU A 135 -0.17 31.32 -6.84
C LEU A 135 0.62 31.33 -5.53
N ASN A 136 -0.01 30.84 -4.46
CA ASN A 136 0.62 30.59 -3.17
C ASN A 136 0.30 29.18 -2.72
N LEU A 137 0.94 28.21 -3.37
CA LEU A 137 0.81 26.80 -2.98
C LEU A 137 1.50 26.59 -1.64
N SER A 138 0.76 26.08 -0.68
CA SER A 138 1.18 25.97 0.72
C SER A 138 1.22 24.52 1.22
N GLU A 139 0.97 23.54 0.35
CA GLU A 139 0.86 22.14 0.71
C GLU A 139 1.73 21.27 -0.19
N MET A 140 2.38 20.31 0.43
CA MET A 140 3.18 19.29 -0.25
C MET A 140 2.88 17.91 0.34
N ASN A 141 2.60 16.94 -0.49
CA ASN A 141 2.42 15.55 -0.08
C ASN A 141 3.52 14.70 -0.72
N ILE A 142 4.34 14.08 0.10
CA ILE A 142 5.43 13.20 -0.34
C ILE A 142 5.05 11.71 -0.35
N GLY A 143 3.75 11.41 -0.26
CA GLY A 143 3.25 10.04 -0.27
C GLY A 143 3.72 9.20 0.91
N GLY A 144 3.85 7.92 0.68
CA GLY A 144 4.31 6.95 1.65
C GLY A 144 5.57 6.22 1.18
N GLY A 145 5.60 4.93 1.42
CA GLY A 145 6.65 4.06 0.87
C GLY A 145 7.77 3.71 1.82
N LEU A 146 7.84 4.32 3.02
CA LEU A 146 8.87 4.01 4.01
C LEU A 146 8.95 2.50 4.25
N GLY A 147 10.16 1.95 4.06
CA GLY A 147 10.44 0.54 4.21
C GLY A 147 10.28 0.05 5.64
N VAL A 148 10.03 -1.24 5.79
CA VAL A 148 10.04 -1.95 7.07
C VAL A 148 10.85 -3.22 6.97
N LYS A 149 11.34 -3.68 8.09
CA LYS A 149 12.15 -4.90 8.18
C LYS A 149 11.26 -6.14 8.09
N TYR A 150 11.39 -6.91 7.01
CA TYR A 150 10.78 -8.24 6.87
C TYR A 150 11.76 -9.36 7.18
N THR A 151 13.03 -9.18 6.82
CA THR A 151 14.11 -10.14 7.04
C THR A 151 15.25 -9.54 7.85
N SER A 152 16.21 -10.35 8.28
CA SER A 152 17.39 -9.87 9.02
C SER A 152 18.26 -8.90 8.20
N ASN A 153 18.20 -8.98 6.88
CA ASN A 153 19.02 -8.19 5.97
C ASN A 153 18.46 -6.79 5.71
N ASP A 154 17.19 -6.55 6.04
CA ASP A 154 16.54 -5.27 5.83
C ASP A 154 16.96 -4.23 6.86
N VAL A 155 17.37 -3.07 6.39
CA VAL A 155 17.76 -1.91 7.23
C VAL A 155 16.93 -0.69 6.78
N PRO A 156 15.67 -0.58 7.21
CA PRO A 156 14.83 0.55 6.85
C PRO A 156 15.30 1.83 7.55
N PRO A 157 15.14 3.01 6.90
CA PRO A 157 15.36 4.28 7.57
C PRO A 157 14.29 4.54 8.65
N SER A 158 14.66 5.31 9.65
CA SER A 158 13.73 5.75 10.69
C SER A 158 12.83 6.89 10.21
N VAL A 159 11.76 7.16 10.95
CA VAL A 159 10.86 8.30 10.69
C VAL A 159 11.62 9.62 10.91
N GLU A 160 12.53 9.68 11.87
CA GLU A 160 13.37 10.83 12.16
C GLU A 160 14.32 11.15 11.00
N GLU A 161 14.94 10.12 10.42
CA GLU A 161 15.81 10.28 9.25
C GLU A 161 15.02 10.77 8.03
N LEU A 162 13.79 10.27 7.81
CA LEU A 162 12.91 10.79 6.78
C LEU A 162 12.55 12.26 7.02
N ALA A 163 12.16 12.62 8.25
CA ALA A 163 11.83 14.00 8.60
C ALA A 163 13.01 14.95 8.41
N ASP A 164 14.20 14.51 8.76
CA ASP A 164 15.46 15.23 8.54
C ASP A 164 15.74 15.42 7.05
N ALA A 165 15.53 14.38 6.24
CA ALA A 165 15.69 14.44 4.79
C ALA A 165 14.79 15.53 4.18
N VAL A 166 13.50 15.49 4.49
CA VAL A 166 12.50 16.47 4.03
C VAL A 166 12.88 17.88 4.47
N THR A 167 13.20 18.08 5.75
CA THR A 167 13.53 19.38 6.31
C THR A 167 14.80 19.97 5.68
N LYS A 168 15.82 19.17 5.44
CA LYS A 168 17.07 19.62 4.79
C LYS A 168 16.83 20.05 3.35
N SER A 169 16.04 19.29 2.58
CA SER A 169 15.69 19.65 1.21
C SER A 169 14.92 20.96 1.13
N MET A 170 13.93 21.16 2.00
CA MET A 170 13.15 22.40 2.06
C MET A 170 14.04 23.62 2.38
N LYS A 171 14.90 23.52 3.39
CA LYS A 171 15.83 24.61 3.77
C LYS A 171 16.78 25.00 2.65
N LYS A 172 17.25 24.05 1.84
CA LYS A 172 18.15 24.29 0.70
C LYS A 172 17.55 25.25 -0.33
N TYR A 173 16.24 25.20 -0.54
CA TYR A 173 15.55 25.99 -1.57
C TYR A 173 14.85 27.24 -1.04
N SER A 174 14.91 27.49 0.28
CA SER A 174 14.27 28.66 0.93
C SER A 174 12.78 28.82 0.58
N VAL A 175 12.07 27.72 0.41
CA VAL A 175 10.64 27.70 0.12
C VAL A 175 9.88 27.41 1.41
N ASP A 176 8.92 28.26 1.72
CA ASP A 176 8.04 28.06 2.88
C ASP A 176 6.80 27.27 2.45
N ILE A 177 6.74 26.01 2.88
CA ILE A 177 5.60 25.12 2.68
C ILE A 177 5.12 24.69 4.08
N PRO A 178 4.12 25.39 4.62
CA PRO A 178 3.73 25.19 6.02
C PRO A 178 3.04 23.86 6.28
N THR A 179 2.56 23.15 5.26
CA THR A 179 1.87 21.88 5.46
C THR A 179 2.48 20.77 4.60
N ILE A 180 3.02 19.76 5.27
CA ILE A 180 3.54 18.55 4.65
C ILE A 180 2.64 17.39 5.04
N TYR A 181 2.21 16.61 4.03
CA TYR A 181 1.51 15.34 4.20
C TYR A 181 2.46 14.20 3.95
N ILE A 182 2.30 13.15 4.74
CA ILE A 182 2.92 11.84 4.53
C ILE A 182 1.83 10.77 4.58
N GLU A 183 2.00 9.67 3.84
CA GLU A 183 1.02 8.59 3.74
C GLU A 183 1.62 7.23 4.14
N PRO A 184 2.20 7.10 5.34
CA PRO A 184 2.82 5.86 5.80
C PRO A 184 1.74 4.83 6.11
N GLY A 185 1.61 3.80 5.26
CA GLY A 185 0.71 2.67 5.51
C GLY A 185 1.46 1.50 6.14
N ARG A 186 2.38 0.93 5.38
CA ARG A 186 3.16 -0.23 5.78
C ARG A 186 3.92 -0.03 7.08
N SER A 187 4.64 1.07 7.22
CA SER A 187 5.47 1.37 8.39
C SER A 187 4.68 1.55 9.69
N ILE A 188 3.37 1.82 9.62
CA ILE A 188 2.53 1.93 10.81
C ILE A 188 2.10 0.56 11.32
N ILE A 189 1.68 -0.36 10.44
CA ILE A 189 0.93 -1.55 10.88
C ILE A 189 1.59 -2.89 10.54
N SER A 190 2.54 -2.93 9.60
CA SER A 190 3.10 -4.20 9.12
C SER A 190 3.66 -5.07 10.25
N THR A 191 4.52 -4.48 11.09
CA THR A 191 5.23 -5.20 12.15
C THR A 191 4.37 -5.57 13.35
N SER A 192 3.17 -5.00 13.49
CA SER A 192 2.24 -5.31 14.58
C SER A 192 1.30 -6.47 14.28
N GLY A 193 1.34 -7.02 13.05
CA GLY A 193 0.52 -8.17 12.66
C GLY A 193 1.34 -9.43 12.44
N VAL A 194 0.79 -10.55 12.87
CA VAL A 194 1.28 -11.89 12.58
C VAL A 194 0.14 -12.73 12.02
N THR A 195 0.48 -13.72 11.18
CA THR A 195 -0.49 -14.72 10.73
C THR A 195 -0.10 -16.07 11.30
N LEU A 196 -1.07 -16.74 11.89
CA LEU A 196 -0.92 -18.08 12.44
C LEU A 196 -1.49 -19.09 11.45
N TYR A 197 -0.68 -20.08 11.11
CA TYR A 197 -1.08 -21.21 10.27
C TYR A 197 -0.96 -22.52 11.02
N THR A 198 -1.88 -23.43 10.77
CA THR A 198 -1.77 -24.79 11.26
C THR A 198 -1.01 -25.65 10.25
N VAL A 199 0.04 -26.30 10.69
CA VAL A 199 0.79 -27.26 9.86
C VAL A 199 -0.04 -28.51 9.58
N GLY A 200 -0.10 -28.88 8.31
CA GLY A 200 -0.74 -30.10 7.83
C GLY A 200 0.26 -31.18 7.46
N SER A 201 0.26 -31.58 6.19
CA SER A 201 1.12 -32.61 5.67
C SER A 201 2.53 -32.12 5.33
N SER A 202 3.50 -33.02 5.34
CA SER A 202 4.84 -32.77 4.82
C SER A 202 5.20 -33.78 3.72
N LYS A 203 6.02 -33.33 2.76
CA LYS A 203 6.49 -34.14 1.65
C LYS A 203 7.99 -33.92 1.42
N GLN A 204 8.77 -34.99 1.55
CA GLN A 204 10.16 -34.98 1.12
C GLN A 204 10.25 -35.38 -0.35
N VAL A 205 10.83 -34.51 -1.18
CA VAL A 205 11.18 -34.86 -2.57
C VAL A 205 12.53 -35.57 -2.55
N PRO A 206 12.67 -36.74 -3.20
CA PRO A 206 13.98 -37.39 -3.27
C PRO A 206 15.03 -36.46 -3.91
N ASN A 207 16.14 -36.26 -3.21
CA ASN A 207 17.21 -35.33 -3.62
C ASN A 207 16.75 -33.87 -3.84
N GLY A 208 15.65 -33.46 -3.24
CA GLY A 208 15.05 -32.14 -3.38
C GLY A 208 14.55 -31.58 -2.07
N ARG A 209 13.68 -30.60 -2.18
CA ARG A 209 13.11 -29.86 -1.05
C ARG A 209 12.21 -30.73 -0.17
N LYS A 210 12.14 -30.35 1.09
CA LYS A 210 11.08 -30.79 2.01
C LYS A 210 10.01 -29.72 2.06
N TYR A 211 8.82 -30.04 1.54
CA TYR A 211 7.65 -29.19 1.62
C TYR A 211 6.86 -29.46 2.90
N VAL A 212 6.39 -28.40 3.54
CA VAL A 212 5.45 -28.44 4.66
C VAL A 212 4.25 -27.60 4.29
N ALA A 213 3.08 -28.24 4.20
CA ALA A 213 1.83 -27.58 3.85
C ALA A 213 1.15 -26.99 5.09
N VAL A 214 0.53 -25.83 4.93
CA VAL A 214 -0.25 -25.16 5.96
C VAL A 214 -1.69 -24.92 5.52
N ASP A 215 -2.57 -24.59 6.47
CA ASP A 215 -4.02 -24.39 6.24
C ASP A 215 -4.40 -23.07 5.55
N GLY A 216 -3.44 -22.25 5.17
CA GLY A 216 -3.61 -21.02 4.36
C GLY A 216 -2.71 -21.01 3.13
N GLY A 217 -2.37 -19.83 2.62
CA GLY A 217 -1.48 -19.67 1.48
C GLY A 217 -1.71 -18.37 0.70
N MET A 218 -1.57 -18.43 -0.63
CA MET A 218 -1.63 -17.25 -1.49
C MET A 218 -2.96 -16.47 -1.45
N ALA A 219 -4.06 -17.08 -1.00
CA ALA A 219 -5.32 -16.37 -0.90
C ALA A 219 -5.40 -15.44 0.31
N ASP A 220 -4.70 -15.70 1.38
CA ASP A 220 -4.62 -14.86 2.58
C ASP A 220 -3.31 -14.05 2.65
N ASN A 221 -2.23 -14.55 2.04
CA ASN A 221 -0.98 -13.83 1.85
C ASN A 221 -0.49 -13.94 0.39
N PRO A 222 -1.02 -13.11 -0.54
CA PRO A 222 -0.65 -13.19 -1.95
C PRO A 222 0.74 -12.62 -2.27
N ARG A 223 1.36 -11.91 -1.34
CA ARG A 223 2.59 -11.14 -1.60
C ARG A 223 3.81 -11.98 -2.02
N PRO A 224 4.07 -13.18 -1.46
CA PRO A 224 5.15 -14.03 -1.98
C PRO A 224 4.98 -14.38 -3.46
N SER A 225 3.76 -14.74 -3.87
CA SER A 225 3.45 -15.10 -5.25
C SER A 225 3.45 -13.90 -6.21
N MET A 226 2.99 -12.72 -5.77
CA MET A 226 2.84 -11.53 -6.62
C MET A 226 4.12 -10.69 -6.71
N TYR A 227 4.86 -10.58 -5.59
CA TYR A 227 5.97 -9.64 -5.44
C TYR A 227 7.26 -10.31 -5.01
N GLN A 228 7.30 -11.64 -4.93
CA GLN A 228 8.44 -12.40 -4.39
C GLN A 228 8.84 -11.91 -2.99
N ALA A 229 7.83 -11.45 -2.21
CA ALA A 229 8.06 -10.92 -0.88
C ALA A 229 8.53 -12.04 0.06
N GLU A 230 9.62 -11.79 0.76
CA GLU A 230 10.18 -12.70 1.75
C GLU A 230 9.55 -12.47 3.11
N TYR A 231 9.36 -13.55 3.85
CA TYR A 231 8.84 -13.56 5.20
C TYR A 231 9.71 -14.43 6.11
N VAL A 232 9.71 -14.11 7.39
CA VAL A 232 10.26 -14.96 8.44
C VAL A 232 9.13 -15.56 9.26
N ALA A 233 9.37 -16.74 9.80
CA ALA A 233 8.41 -17.46 10.62
C ALA A 233 9.11 -18.21 11.76
N GLU A 234 8.34 -18.51 12.79
CA GLU A 234 8.72 -19.37 13.90
C GLU A 234 7.60 -20.38 14.20
N VAL A 235 7.98 -21.49 14.83
CA VAL A 235 7.00 -22.48 15.30
C VAL A 235 6.58 -22.11 16.71
N ALA A 236 5.39 -21.53 16.86
CA ALA A 236 4.93 -20.91 18.10
C ALA A 236 4.92 -21.86 19.32
N ASN A 237 4.63 -23.14 19.09
CA ASN A 237 4.63 -24.16 20.13
C ASN A 237 5.96 -24.91 20.29
N LYS A 238 7.00 -24.52 19.53
CA LYS A 238 8.35 -25.14 19.55
C LYS A 238 9.49 -24.12 19.61
N ILE A 239 9.27 -22.91 20.10
CA ILE A 239 10.24 -21.80 20.11
C ILE A 239 11.56 -22.12 20.84
N HIS A 240 11.56 -23.08 21.77
CA HIS A 240 12.73 -23.45 22.53
C HIS A 240 13.57 -24.56 21.88
N ILE A 241 13.10 -25.17 20.79
CA ILE A 241 13.82 -26.24 20.09
C ILE A 241 14.94 -25.64 19.26
N LYS A 242 16.16 -26.09 19.53
CA LYS A 242 17.37 -25.57 18.86
C LYS A 242 17.72 -26.32 17.59
N GLU A 243 17.35 -27.61 17.51
CA GLU A 243 17.60 -28.45 16.34
C GLU A 243 16.65 -28.02 15.21
N LYS A 244 17.20 -27.70 14.05
CA LYS A 244 16.46 -27.17 12.91
C LYS A 244 16.73 -27.97 11.64
N GLU A 245 15.79 -27.93 10.74
CA GLU A 245 15.90 -28.43 9.38
C GLU A 245 15.45 -27.36 8.38
N ILE A 246 15.94 -27.42 7.14
CA ILE A 246 15.51 -26.52 6.06
C ILE A 246 14.22 -27.08 5.45
N VAL A 247 13.20 -26.23 5.39
CA VAL A 247 11.88 -26.58 4.79
C VAL A 247 11.39 -25.45 3.89
N THR A 248 10.51 -25.81 2.96
CA THR A 248 9.72 -24.87 2.14
C THR A 248 8.29 -24.89 2.65
N ILE A 249 7.75 -23.74 3.03
CA ILE A 249 6.38 -23.61 3.49
C ILE A 249 5.47 -23.39 2.27
N ALA A 250 4.60 -24.34 2.02
CA ALA A 250 3.64 -24.32 0.92
C ALA A 250 2.22 -24.09 1.44
N GLY A 251 1.42 -23.35 0.68
CA GLY A 251 0.01 -23.22 0.96
C GLY A 251 -0.79 -24.43 0.51
N ARG A 252 -2.12 -24.35 0.68
CA ARG A 252 -3.09 -25.41 0.37
C ARG A 252 -3.73 -25.31 -1.01
N TYR A 253 -3.39 -24.29 -1.78
CA TYR A 253 -4.04 -24.00 -3.07
C TYR A 253 -3.46 -24.79 -4.22
N CYS A 254 -4.27 -25.01 -5.27
CA CYS A 254 -3.90 -25.82 -6.44
C CYS A 254 -3.00 -25.05 -7.43
N GLU A 255 -2.02 -24.31 -6.90
CA GLU A 255 -1.05 -23.53 -7.68
C GLU A 255 0.37 -23.89 -7.29
N SER A 256 1.22 -24.14 -8.29
CA SER A 256 2.65 -24.42 -8.04
C SER A 256 3.38 -23.25 -7.39
N GLY A 257 2.89 -22.02 -7.58
CA GLY A 257 3.41 -20.78 -6.99
C GLY A 257 2.87 -20.49 -5.61
N ASP A 258 2.05 -21.35 -5.01
CA ASP A 258 1.55 -21.19 -3.65
C ASP A 258 2.62 -21.59 -2.61
N ILE A 259 3.69 -20.80 -2.59
CA ILE A 259 4.82 -20.92 -1.68
C ILE A 259 4.84 -19.67 -0.81
N LEU A 260 4.63 -19.85 0.49
CA LEU A 260 4.68 -18.74 1.45
C LEU A 260 6.11 -18.37 1.81
N ILE A 261 6.98 -19.37 2.04
CA ILE A 261 8.40 -19.17 2.35
C ILE A 261 9.20 -20.26 1.63
N ASN A 262 10.11 -19.83 0.78
CA ASN A 262 10.82 -20.74 -0.13
C ASN A 262 11.80 -21.68 0.59
N GLU A 263 12.63 -21.14 1.49
CA GLU A 263 13.57 -21.92 2.33
C GLU A 263 13.70 -21.23 3.68
N ILE A 264 13.47 -22.00 4.75
CA ILE A 264 13.59 -21.49 6.12
C ILE A 264 14.08 -22.60 7.06
N GLU A 265 14.94 -22.23 7.99
CA GLU A 265 15.38 -23.13 9.08
C GLU A 265 14.39 -23.10 10.23
N LEU A 266 13.67 -24.21 10.42
CA LEU A 266 12.68 -24.38 11.50
C LEU A 266 12.92 -25.67 12.27
N PRO A 267 12.50 -25.75 13.54
CA PRO A 267 12.36 -27.05 14.21
C PRO A 267 11.55 -28.02 13.36
N LYS A 268 11.80 -29.32 13.50
CA LYS A 268 11.01 -30.34 12.83
C LYS A 268 9.51 -30.09 13.05
N LEU A 269 8.79 -29.96 11.94
CA LEU A 269 7.36 -29.68 11.93
C LEU A 269 6.54 -30.96 11.86
N ASP A 270 5.57 -31.06 12.77
CA ASP A 270 4.57 -32.12 12.80
C ASP A 270 3.18 -31.56 12.51
N ALA A 271 2.25 -32.40 12.04
CA ALA A 271 0.88 -31.97 11.83
C ALA A 271 0.24 -31.46 13.15
N GLY A 272 -0.41 -30.31 13.07
CA GLY A 272 -0.98 -29.61 14.23
C GLY A 272 -0.06 -28.58 14.90
N ASP A 273 1.20 -28.49 14.48
CA ASP A 273 2.05 -27.36 14.93
C ASP A 273 1.50 -26.03 14.43
N VAL A 274 1.82 -24.96 15.15
CA VAL A 274 1.40 -23.60 14.80
C VAL A 274 2.60 -22.82 14.27
N LEU A 275 2.56 -22.48 12.98
CA LEU A 275 3.52 -21.62 12.33
C LEU A 275 3.08 -20.16 12.48
N CYS A 276 3.91 -19.30 13.06
CA CYS A 276 3.71 -17.86 13.18
C CYS A 276 4.53 -17.14 12.11
N VAL A 277 3.88 -16.55 11.13
CA VAL A 277 4.51 -15.71 10.10
C VAL A 277 4.42 -14.26 10.52
N TYR A 278 5.59 -13.57 10.59
CA TYR A 278 5.71 -12.20 11.06
C TYR A 278 5.41 -11.16 9.97
N ASN A 279 5.19 -9.91 10.42
CA ASN A 279 5.07 -8.72 9.56
C ASN A 279 3.91 -8.79 8.54
N THR A 280 2.81 -9.41 8.93
CA THR A 280 1.63 -9.57 8.08
C THR A 280 0.53 -8.52 8.32
N GLY A 281 0.80 -7.47 9.10
CA GLY A 281 -0.19 -6.43 9.42
C GLY A 281 -0.59 -5.54 8.25
N ALA A 282 0.22 -5.48 7.17
CA ALA A 282 -0.07 -4.67 5.99
C ALA A 282 -0.09 -5.52 4.71
N TYR A 283 -1.08 -5.26 3.85
CA TYR A 283 -1.24 -5.87 2.51
C TYR A 283 -1.43 -7.40 2.50
N ASN A 284 -1.80 -7.99 3.63
CA ASN A 284 -2.18 -9.40 3.71
C ASN A 284 -3.71 -9.52 3.69
N TYR A 285 -4.38 -9.26 4.81
CA TYR A 285 -5.83 -9.38 4.88
C TYR A 285 -6.56 -8.48 3.86
N SER A 286 -6.09 -7.24 3.66
CA SER A 286 -6.68 -6.32 2.67
C SER A 286 -6.57 -6.79 1.22
N MET A 287 -5.66 -7.71 0.92
CA MET A 287 -5.49 -8.36 -0.39
C MET A 287 -6.07 -9.77 -0.42
N ALA A 288 -6.58 -10.28 0.70
CA ALA A 288 -7.12 -11.62 0.79
C ALA A 288 -8.31 -11.82 -0.15
N SER A 289 -8.42 -13.01 -0.69
CA SER A 289 -9.46 -13.42 -1.63
C SER A 289 -10.09 -14.76 -1.23
N ASN A 290 -11.19 -15.12 -1.87
CA ASN A 290 -11.80 -16.44 -1.73
C ASN A 290 -11.36 -17.38 -2.86
N TYR A 291 -10.07 -17.32 -3.23
CA TYR A 291 -9.52 -18.22 -4.23
C TYR A 291 -9.78 -19.68 -3.87
N ASN A 292 -10.14 -20.49 -4.86
CA ASN A 292 -10.64 -21.89 -4.69
C ASN A 292 -11.84 -22.01 -3.72
N ARG A 293 -12.64 -20.96 -3.51
CA ARG A 293 -13.76 -20.93 -2.57
C ARG A 293 -13.35 -21.30 -1.13
N VAL A 294 -12.22 -20.77 -0.68
CA VAL A 294 -11.76 -20.91 0.71
C VAL A 294 -12.14 -19.65 1.49
N GLU A 295 -12.56 -19.85 2.74
CA GLU A 295 -12.96 -18.78 3.65
C GLU A 295 -11.75 -17.94 4.07
N LYS A 296 -11.93 -16.61 4.15
CA LYS A 296 -10.93 -15.71 4.71
C LYS A 296 -10.79 -15.92 6.22
N PRO A 297 -9.57 -15.78 6.76
CA PRO A 297 -9.30 -15.95 8.19
C PRO A 297 -9.95 -14.86 9.04
N ALA A 298 -10.07 -15.09 10.34
CA ALA A 298 -10.42 -14.07 11.30
C ALA A 298 -9.27 -13.07 11.50
N MET A 299 -9.60 -11.83 11.95
CA MET A 299 -8.61 -10.93 12.56
C MET A 299 -8.92 -10.77 14.04
N VAL A 300 -7.89 -10.90 14.85
CA VAL A 300 -7.97 -10.77 16.31
C VAL A 300 -7.03 -9.67 16.76
N LEU A 301 -7.55 -8.70 17.47
CA LEU A 301 -6.77 -7.67 18.14
C LEU A 301 -6.32 -8.21 19.51
N VAL A 302 -5.02 -8.18 19.75
CA VAL A 302 -4.44 -8.62 21.03
C VAL A 302 -3.76 -7.44 21.70
N ASN A 303 -4.17 -7.14 22.92
CA ASN A 303 -3.56 -6.07 23.73
C ASN A 303 -3.68 -6.39 25.23
N ASN A 304 -2.59 -6.27 25.96
CA ASN A 304 -2.55 -6.44 27.43
C ASN A 304 -3.31 -7.69 27.92
N SER A 305 -3.04 -8.84 27.32
CA SER A 305 -3.68 -10.14 27.63
C SER A 305 -5.17 -10.23 27.30
N HIS A 306 -5.73 -9.27 26.61
CA HIS A 306 -7.07 -9.34 26.02
C HIS A 306 -6.98 -9.70 24.55
N SER A 307 -7.99 -10.39 24.04
CA SER A 307 -8.13 -10.73 22.62
C SER A 307 -9.56 -10.47 22.16
N ASP A 308 -9.70 -9.65 21.13
CA ASP A 308 -10.99 -9.26 20.57
C ASP A 308 -11.04 -9.60 19.08
N ILE A 309 -12.11 -10.28 18.65
CA ILE A 309 -12.32 -10.52 17.23
C ILE A 309 -12.78 -9.22 16.58
N ILE A 310 -11.95 -8.65 15.71
CA ILE A 310 -12.28 -7.42 14.96
C ILE A 310 -12.77 -7.72 13.54
N VAL A 311 -12.49 -8.92 13.01
CA VAL A 311 -13.09 -9.46 11.79
C VAL A 311 -13.37 -10.93 12.01
N TYR A 312 -14.62 -11.33 11.86
CA TYR A 312 -14.99 -12.74 11.98
C TYR A 312 -14.43 -13.56 10.81
N ARG A 313 -14.08 -14.82 11.09
CA ARG A 313 -13.80 -15.80 10.03
C ARG A 313 -15.04 -15.95 9.15
N GLU A 314 -14.86 -15.97 7.84
CA GLU A 314 -15.96 -16.32 6.94
C GLU A 314 -16.43 -17.77 7.17
N ARG A 315 -17.67 -18.03 6.86
CA ARG A 315 -18.30 -19.34 6.88
C ARG A 315 -18.59 -19.79 5.47
N LEU A 316 -18.87 -21.06 5.26
CA LEU A 316 -19.20 -21.61 3.94
C LEU A 316 -20.40 -20.90 3.28
N GLU A 317 -21.38 -20.47 4.11
CA GLU A 317 -22.54 -19.72 3.63
C GLU A 317 -22.15 -18.36 3.07
N ASP A 318 -21.13 -17.71 3.62
CA ASP A 318 -20.65 -16.39 3.17
C ASP A 318 -20.07 -16.48 1.75
N LEU A 319 -19.49 -17.64 1.37
CA LEU A 319 -18.91 -17.85 0.03
C LEU A 319 -19.96 -17.89 -1.09
N VAL A 320 -21.21 -18.19 -0.77
CA VAL A 320 -22.33 -18.31 -1.73
C VAL A 320 -23.39 -17.23 -1.55
N LEU A 321 -23.16 -16.28 -0.66
CA LEU A 321 -24.13 -15.23 -0.30
C LEU A 321 -24.64 -14.43 -1.52
N HIS A 322 -23.81 -14.28 -2.53
CA HIS A 322 -24.13 -13.54 -3.75
C HIS A 322 -24.40 -14.45 -4.96
N ASP A 323 -24.37 -15.77 -4.78
CA ASP A 323 -24.65 -16.70 -5.86
C ASP A 323 -26.17 -16.74 -6.11
N ASN A 324 -26.58 -16.62 -7.36
CA ASN A 324 -27.99 -16.69 -7.76
C ASN A 324 -28.17 -17.76 -8.84
N ILE A 325 -29.16 -18.63 -8.64
CA ILE A 325 -29.58 -19.59 -9.66
C ILE A 325 -30.62 -18.92 -10.55
N PRO A 326 -30.32 -18.65 -11.83
CA PRO A 326 -31.30 -18.07 -12.75
C PRO A 326 -32.57 -18.91 -12.83
N ASP A 327 -33.75 -18.25 -12.96
CA ASP A 327 -35.05 -18.96 -12.96
C ASP A 327 -35.15 -20.02 -14.06
N ARG A 328 -34.47 -19.80 -15.21
CA ARG A 328 -34.41 -20.79 -16.29
C ARG A 328 -33.63 -22.06 -15.97
N LEU A 329 -32.93 -22.13 -14.83
CA LEU A 329 -32.17 -23.29 -14.36
C LEU A 329 -32.78 -23.91 -13.09
N LYS A 330 -33.86 -23.36 -12.59
CA LYS A 330 -34.70 -23.93 -11.53
C LYS A 330 -35.77 -24.82 -12.20
#